data_5fd1e7fd341c5163e069b56a515b3ad2
#
_entry.id   5fd1e7fd341c5163e069b56a515b3ad2
#
_cell.length_a   1.000
_cell.length_b   1.000
_cell.length_c   1.000
_cell.angle_alpha   90.00
_cell.angle_beta   90.00
_cell.angle_gamma   90.00
#
_symmetry.space_group_name_H-M   'P 1'
#
loop_
_entity.id
_entity.type
_entity.pdbx_description
1 polymer ?
#
loop_
_entity_poly.entity_id
_entity_poly.type
_entity_poly.pdbx_seq_one_letter_code
_entity_poly.pdbx_strand_id
1 'polypeptide(L)'
;MESKLNHQAIDAYSKAFAKKVTQSFFNEHSHINGQQILSLCEFNQINLIVLKNLFRKWKKENAKLQSPYFNYQNDEVKKAMKAFMNALSKHIHIKKEHFEPLLRESVRDTILLVFSPYDFFSKEINQRDDSRLRLADLHDLSKYIKVNDFLLDGLIRQFEKERIEVAFNDEAFAIFNDVCANTNDEPEDIQQYLATFSKVVPLNSKEVYSEIEEAEKAQINEQFQQKQPSTLGDKLGKQKHKSLKKQLTLNQRFMFVNELFEGNQQKFQQAVEQIDDFDSHDDASQFINKNYIESYDWDLESEEVQEFMELVERKFK
;
A
#
# COMPACT_ATOMS: atom_id res chain seq x y z
N MET A 1 5.70 10.20 15.47
CA MET A 1 6.66 9.74 14.43
C MET A 1 5.87 9.47 13.17
N GLU A 2 6.16 10.17 12.08
CA GLU A 2 5.83 9.55 10.82
C GLU A 2 6.56 8.21 10.81
N SER A 3 5.89 7.11 11.15
CA SER A 3 6.50 5.78 11.09
C SER A 3 6.68 5.43 9.61
N LYS A 4 7.75 5.92 9.05
CA LYS A 4 8.12 5.64 7.68
C LYS A 4 8.60 4.21 7.62
N LEU A 5 8.09 3.45 6.65
CA LEU A 5 8.53 2.08 6.47
C LEU A 5 10.06 2.01 6.30
N ASN A 6 10.69 1.17 7.08
CA ASN A 6 12.12 0.88 6.96
C ASN A 6 12.37 -0.05 5.76
N HIS A 7 12.49 0.54 4.58
CA HIS A 7 12.71 -0.21 3.35
C HIS A 7 13.98 -1.07 3.37
N GLN A 8 15.02 -0.67 4.11
CA GLN A 8 16.25 -1.46 4.24
C GLN A 8 16.01 -2.71 5.09
N ALA A 9 15.32 -2.57 6.23
CA ALA A 9 14.97 -3.70 7.08
C ALA A 9 14.02 -4.67 6.37
N ILE A 10 12.99 -4.14 5.67
CA ILE A 10 12.06 -4.95 4.89
C ILE A 10 12.80 -5.72 3.79
N ASP A 11 13.76 -5.10 3.11
CA ASP A 11 14.53 -5.75 2.06
C ASP A 11 15.47 -6.84 2.63
N ALA A 12 16.14 -6.56 3.75
CA ALA A 12 16.98 -7.54 4.47
C ALA A 12 16.15 -8.74 4.95
N TYR A 13 15.00 -8.47 5.55
CA TYR A 13 14.06 -9.51 5.98
C TYR A 13 13.58 -10.36 4.80
N SER A 14 13.12 -9.73 3.72
CA SER A 14 12.60 -10.40 2.53
C SER A 14 13.67 -11.30 1.89
N LYS A 15 14.93 -10.87 1.91
CA LYS A 15 16.09 -11.66 1.46
C LYS A 15 16.32 -12.88 2.36
N ALA A 16 16.29 -12.71 3.68
CA ALA A 16 16.47 -13.80 4.63
C ALA A 16 15.33 -14.83 4.52
N PHE A 17 14.09 -14.36 4.41
CA PHE A 17 12.90 -15.19 4.22
C PHE A 17 12.99 -16.01 2.94
N ALA A 18 13.23 -15.36 1.80
CA ALA A 18 13.32 -16.03 0.49
C ALA A 18 14.45 -17.07 0.48
N LYS A 19 15.61 -16.73 1.02
CA LYS A 19 16.74 -17.66 1.14
C LYS A 19 16.38 -18.89 1.95
N LYS A 20 15.72 -18.73 3.11
CA LYS A 20 15.37 -19.86 4.00
C LYS A 20 14.35 -20.79 3.33
N VAL A 21 13.28 -20.22 2.74
CA VAL A 21 12.24 -20.98 2.06
C VAL A 21 12.81 -21.72 0.83
N THR A 22 13.59 -21.01 -0.02
CA THR A 22 14.15 -21.64 -1.22
C THR A 22 15.21 -22.68 -0.89
N GLN A 23 16.02 -22.50 0.15
CA GLN A 23 16.96 -23.54 0.62
C GLN A 23 16.21 -24.79 1.04
N SER A 24 15.17 -24.68 1.84
CA SER A 24 14.36 -25.81 2.27
C SER A 24 13.73 -26.54 1.08
N PHE A 25 13.04 -25.81 0.20
CA PHE A 25 12.30 -26.39 -0.92
C PHE A 25 13.23 -27.07 -1.95
N PHE A 26 14.29 -26.37 -2.37
CA PHE A 26 15.20 -26.85 -3.42
C PHE A 26 16.26 -27.86 -2.95
N ASN A 27 16.27 -28.23 -1.68
CA ASN A 27 17.02 -29.39 -1.22
C ASN A 27 16.44 -30.71 -1.79
N GLU A 28 15.13 -30.74 -2.01
CA GLU A 28 14.40 -31.93 -2.48
C GLU A 28 13.91 -31.79 -3.93
N HIS A 29 13.94 -30.59 -4.49
CA HIS A 29 13.37 -30.29 -5.80
C HIS A 29 14.38 -29.53 -6.67
N SER A 30 14.47 -29.89 -7.95
CA SER A 30 15.32 -29.18 -8.92
C SER A 30 14.68 -27.92 -9.50
N HIS A 31 13.35 -27.84 -9.46
CA HIS A 31 12.54 -26.73 -9.96
C HIS A 31 11.22 -26.65 -9.19
N ILE A 32 10.53 -25.52 -9.33
CA ILE A 32 9.20 -25.30 -8.75
C ILE A 32 8.18 -25.09 -9.87
N ASN A 33 6.99 -25.70 -9.72
CA ASN A 33 5.84 -25.52 -10.61
C ASN A 33 4.73 -24.68 -9.99
N GLY A 34 3.66 -24.39 -10.76
CA GLY A 34 2.57 -23.52 -10.31
C GLY A 34 1.80 -24.04 -9.10
N GLN A 35 1.56 -25.33 -8.97
CA GLN A 35 0.88 -25.91 -7.80
C GLN A 35 1.75 -25.82 -6.55
N GLN A 36 3.04 -26.09 -6.69
CA GLN A 36 4.00 -25.97 -5.60
C GLN A 36 4.13 -24.52 -5.11
N ILE A 37 4.06 -23.53 -6.02
CA ILE A 37 4.03 -22.10 -5.62
C ILE A 37 2.81 -21.81 -4.78
N LEU A 38 1.62 -22.30 -5.13
CA LEU A 38 0.38 -22.05 -4.38
C LEU A 38 0.39 -22.62 -2.95
N SER A 39 1.23 -23.62 -2.67
CA SER A 39 1.36 -24.27 -1.36
C SER A 39 2.72 -24.06 -0.70
N LEU A 40 3.56 -23.15 -1.23
CA LEU A 40 4.95 -22.97 -0.79
C LEU A 40 5.06 -22.39 0.61
N CYS A 41 4.32 -21.33 0.87
CA CYS A 41 4.29 -20.63 2.14
C CYS A 41 2.94 -20.83 2.83
N GLU A 42 2.95 -20.96 4.15
CA GLU A 42 1.74 -21.03 4.97
C GLU A 42 0.89 -19.75 4.83
N PHE A 43 1.55 -18.61 4.67
CA PHE A 43 0.87 -17.35 4.34
C PHE A 43 0.53 -17.30 2.85
N ASN A 44 -0.70 -17.68 2.52
CA ASN A 44 -1.17 -17.79 1.14
C ASN A 44 -1.03 -16.48 0.33
N GLN A 45 -1.11 -15.31 0.98
CA GLN A 45 -0.94 -14.03 0.29
C GLN A 45 0.43 -13.91 -0.38
N ILE A 46 1.50 -14.45 0.21
CA ILE A 46 2.82 -14.50 -0.42
C ILE A 46 2.77 -15.32 -1.72
N ASN A 47 2.14 -16.49 -1.67
CA ASN A 47 2.03 -17.41 -2.82
C ASN A 47 1.30 -16.74 -4.00
N LEU A 48 0.23 -16.01 -3.70
CA LEU A 48 -0.55 -15.26 -4.70
C LEU A 48 0.27 -14.10 -5.30
N ILE A 49 1.01 -13.35 -4.47
CA ILE A 49 1.89 -12.27 -4.97
C ILE A 49 3.04 -12.83 -5.81
N VAL A 50 3.58 -14.03 -5.50
CA VAL A 50 4.57 -14.69 -6.36
C VAL A 50 4.00 -14.93 -7.75
N LEU A 51 2.79 -15.47 -7.87
CA LEU A 51 2.13 -15.67 -9.16
C LEU A 51 1.85 -14.34 -9.87
N LYS A 52 1.36 -13.33 -9.16
CA LYS A 52 1.16 -11.97 -9.70
C LYS A 52 2.45 -11.42 -10.31
N ASN A 53 3.55 -11.48 -9.55
CA ASN A 53 4.84 -10.95 -9.98
C ASN A 53 5.44 -11.77 -11.13
N LEU A 54 5.29 -13.09 -11.12
CA LEU A 54 5.68 -13.98 -12.21
C LEU A 54 4.97 -13.59 -13.52
N PHE A 55 3.64 -13.48 -13.49
CA PHE A 55 2.87 -13.13 -14.68
C PHE A 55 3.11 -11.70 -15.16
N ARG A 56 3.41 -10.77 -14.25
CA ARG A 56 3.82 -9.40 -14.61
C ARG A 56 5.15 -9.40 -15.36
N LYS A 57 6.17 -10.11 -14.84
CA LYS A 57 7.47 -10.24 -15.52
C LYS A 57 7.29 -10.87 -16.90
N TRP A 58 6.51 -11.91 -16.97
CA TRP A 58 6.27 -12.60 -18.23
C TRP A 58 5.48 -11.74 -19.25
N LYS A 59 4.47 -10.96 -18.80
CA LYS A 59 3.81 -9.97 -19.67
C LYS A 59 4.83 -8.99 -20.27
N LYS A 60 5.79 -8.50 -19.47
CA LYS A 60 6.86 -7.61 -19.94
C LYS A 60 7.81 -8.28 -20.94
N GLU A 61 8.17 -9.52 -20.72
CA GLU A 61 8.99 -10.30 -21.67
C GLU A 61 8.25 -10.55 -22.98
N ASN A 62 6.98 -10.89 -22.92
CA ASN A 62 6.15 -11.10 -24.09
C ASN A 62 5.95 -9.83 -24.92
N ALA A 63 5.85 -8.67 -24.29
CA ALA A 63 5.79 -7.40 -25.01
C ALA A 63 7.04 -7.13 -25.85
N LYS A 64 8.22 -7.61 -25.41
CA LYS A 64 9.47 -7.50 -26.18
C LYS A 64 9.52 -8.38 -27.43
N LEU A 65 8.67 -9.40 -27.52
CA LEU A 65 8.55 -10.26 -28.70
C LEU A 65 7.77 -9.59 -29.84
N GLN A 66 7.10 -8.47 -29.57
CA GLN A 66 6.32 -7.76 -30.60
C GLN A 66 7.27 -7.09 -31.59
N SER A 67 7.15 -7.51 -32.83
CA SER A 67 7.90 -6.97 -33.97
C SER A 67 7.10 -5.86 -34.67
N PRO A 68 7.74 -4.80 -35.19
CA PRO A 68 7.04 -3.75 -35.95
C PRO A 68 6.47 -4.22 -37.28
N TYR A 69 6.80 -5.44 -37.71
CA TYR A 69 6.38 -5.96 -39.01
C TYR A 69 5.04 -6.70 -38.98
N PHE A 70 4.43 -6.93 -37.83
CA PHE A 70 3.19 -7.70 -37.69
C PHE A 70 2.13 -6.95 -36.90
N ASN A 71 0.86 -7.16 -37.27
CA ASN A 71 -0.27 -6.56 -36.58
C ASN A 71 -0.71 -7.39 -35.38
N TYR A 72 -0.17 -7.09 -34.21
CA TYR A 72 -0.55 -7.74 -32.94
C TYR A 72 -1.92 -7.29 -32.41
N GLN A 73 -2.54 -6.28 -33.03
CA GLN A 73 -3.89 -5.84 -32.69
C GLN A 73 -4.99 -6.64 -33.41
N ASN A 74 -4.61 -7.44 -34.41
CA ASN A 74 -5.54 -8.35 -35.07
C ASN A 74 -6.14 -9.36 -34.07
N ASP A 75 -7.45 -9.60 -34.16
CA ASP A 75 -8.17 -10.44 -33.18
C ASP A 75 -7.72 -11.91 -33.18
N GLU A 76 -7.34 -12.43 -34.34
CA GLU A 76 -6.80 -13.79 -34.48
C GLU A 76 -5.45 -13.90 -33.75
N VAL A 77 -4.56 -12.91 -33.95
CA VAL A 77 -3.26 -12.86 -33.29
C VAL A 77 -3.42 -12.71 -31.78
N LYS A 78 -4.33 -11.82 -31.31
CA LYS A 78 -4.65 -11.69 -29.88
C LYS A 78 -5.14 -13.00 -29.27
N LYS A 79 -6.02 -13.73 -29.95
CA LYS A 79 -6.52 -15.04 -29.51
C LYS A 79 -5.39 -16.07 -29.43
N ALA A 80 -4.54 -16.13 -30.45
CA ALA A 80 -3.38 -17.03 -30.48
C ALA A 80 -2.38 -16.71 -29.35
N MET A 81 -2.06 -15.44 -29.13
CA MET A 81 -1.21 -15.00 -28.02
C MET A 81 -1.80 -15.36 -26.66
N LYS A 82 -3.10 -15.14 -26.46
CA LYS A 82 -3.78 -15.54 -25.22
C LYS A 82 -3.75 -17.06 -25.01
N ALA A 83 -3.96 -17.84 -26.05
CA ALA A 83 -3.87 -19.31 -26.00
C ALA A 83 -2.45 -19.77 -25.64
N PHE A 84 -1.42 -19.17 -26.25
CA PHE A 84 -0.02 -19.40 -25.92
C PHE A 84 0.28 -19.08 -24.45
N MET A 85 -0.18 -17.93 -23.98
CA MET A 85 -0.04 -17.51 -22.58
C MET A 85 -0.70 -18.51 -21.63
N ASN A 86 -1.91 -18.95 -21.93
CA ASN A 86 -2.62 -19.95 -21.15
C ASN A 86 -1.92 -21.32 -21.14
N ALA A 87 -1.31 -21.71 -22.25
CA ALA A 87 -0.53 -22.95 -22.31
C ALA A 87 0.72 -22.86 -21.41
N LEU A 88 1.50 -21.79 -21.51
CA LEU A 88 2.72 -21.61 -20.70
C LEU A 88 2.40 -21.51 -19.19
N SER A 89 1.30 -20.87 -18.81
CA SER A 89 0.91 -20.75 -17.40
C SER A 89 0.65 -22.11 -16.72
N LYS A 90 0.30 -23.13 -17.49
CA LYS A 90 0.13 -24.50 -16.98
C LYS A 90 1.46 -25.26 -16.82
N HIS A 91 2.52 -24.76 -17.42
CA HIS A 91 3.84 -25.39 -17.48
C HIS A 91 4.93 -24.54 -16.82
N ILE A 92 4.60 -23.87 -15.70
CA ILE A 92 5.56 -23.14 -14.88
C ILE A 92 6.65 -24.12 -14.44
N HIS A 93 7.93 -23.75 -14.67
CA HIS A 93 9.10 -24.57 -14.38
C HIS A 93 10.28 -23.64 -14.09
N ILE A 94 10.47 -23.29 -12.80
CA ILE A 94 11.43 -22.27 -12.39
C ILE A 94 12.51 -22.90 -11.53
N LYS A 95 13.78 -22.67 -11.87
CA LYS A 95 14.93 -23.06 -11.06
C LYS A 95 15.14 -22.09 -9.89
N LYS A 96 15.85 -22.55 -8.86
CA LYS A 96 16.15 -21.77 -7.64
C LYS A 96 16.69 -20.38 -7.93
N GLU A 97 17.67 -20.27 -8.84
CA GLU A 97 18.35 -19.02 -9.20
C GLU A 97 17.41 -17.90 -9.68
N HIS A 98 16.32 -18.29 -10.36
CA HIS A 98 15.29 -17.36 -10.85
C HIS A 98 14.13 -17.21 -9.87
N PHE A 99 13.87 -18.21 -9.05
CA PHE A 99 12.75 -18.19 -8.11
C PHE A 99 13.06 -17.40 -6.84
N GLU A 100 14.28 -17.48 -6.31
CA GLU A 100 14.67 -16.79 -5.08
C GLU A 100 14.50 -15.26 -5.17
N PRO A 101 14.96 -14.57 -6.25
CA PRO A 101 14.70 -13.14 -6.42
C PRO A 101 13.20 -12.81 -6.56
N LEU A 102 12.43 -13.67 -7.23
CA LEU A 102 11.00 -13.51 -7.39
C LEU A 102 10.27 -13.63 -6.05
N LEU A 103 10.63 -14.61 -5.23
CA LEU A 103 10.07 -14.77 -3.88
C LEU A 103 10.45 -13.61 -2.97
N ARG A 104 11.71 -13.13 -3.01
CA ARG A 104 12.15 -11.94 -2.26
C ARG A 104 11.30 -10.71 -2.59
N GLU A 105 11.10 -10.42 -3.88
CA GLU A 105 10.24 -9.31 -4.34
C GLU A 105 8.81 -9.49 -3.81
N SER A 106 8.29 -10.71 -3.85
CA SER A 106 6.91 -11.01 -3.45
C SER A 106 6.71 -10.91 -1.93
N VAL A 107 7.67 -11.32 -1.13
CA VAL A 107 7.64 -11.14 0.33
C VAL A 107 7.65 -9.66 0.67
N ARG A 108 8.50 -8.85 0.02
CA ARG A 108 8.54 -7.41 0.20
C ARG A 108 7.20 -6.76 -0.15
N ASP A 109 6.61 -7.14 -1.28
CA ASP A 109 5.30 -6.63 -1.71
C ASP A 109 4.18 -7.05 -0.74
N THR A 110 4.25 -8.26 -0.17
CA THR A 110 3.28 -8.72 0.83
C THR A 110 3.43 -7.94 2.14
N ILE A 111 4.65 -7.63 2.57
CA ILE A 111 4.88 -6.77 3.74
C ILE A 111 4.28 -5.38 3.48
N LEU A 112 4.51 -4.78 2.31
CA LEU A 112 3.89 -3.50 1.95
C LEU A 112 2.35 -3.59 1.99
N LEU A 113 1.76 -4.64 1.45
CA LEU A 113 0.31 -4.84 1.44
C LEU A 113 -0.28 -4.94 2.86
N VAL A 114 0.44 -5.56 3.79
CA VAL A 114 0.00 -5.74 5.18
C VAL A 114 0.22 -4.48 6.01
N PHE A 115 1.42 -3.88 5.93
CA PHE A 115 1.85 -2.81 6.84
C PHE A 115 1.61 -1.40 6.28
N SER A 116 1.52 -1.24 4.97
CA SER A 116 1.22 0.01 4.28
C SER A 116 0.47 -0.26 2.98
N PRO A 117 -0.81 -0.65 3.06
CA PRO A 117 -1.61 -0.96 1.88
C PRO A 117 -1.72 0.23 0.92
N TYR A 118 -1.73 1.47 1.42
CA TYR A 118 -1.68 2.65 0.57
C TYR A 118 -0.43 2.67 -0.32
N ASP A 119 0.76 2.43 0.24
CA ASP A 119 2.00 2.41 -0.53
C ASP A 119 2.03 1.26 -1.53
N PHE A 120 1.48 0.11 -1.15
CA PHE A 120 1.35 -1.02 -2.06
C PHE A 120 0.50 -0.67 -3.28
N PHE A 121 -0.70 -0.12 -3.10
CA PHE A 121 -1.59 0.23 -4.21
C PHE A 121 -1.07 1.42 -5.00
N SER A 122 -0.47 2.42 -4.35
CA SER A 122 0.22 3.53 -5.01
C SER A 122 1.33 3.02 -5.95
N LYS A 123 2.12 2.06 -5.49
CA LYS A 123 3.12 1.39 -6.32
C LYS A 123 2.49 0.65 -7.50
N GLU A 124 1.39 -0.09 -7.28
CA GLU A 124 0.71 -0.83 -8.36
C GLU A 124 0.10 0.10 -9.41
N ILE A 125 -0.39 1.26 -9.04
CA ILE A 125 -0.86 2.30 -9.98
C ILE A 125 0.31 2.87 -10.78
N ASN A 126 1.44 3.21 -10.13
CA ASN A 126 2.60 3.84 -10.76
C ASN A 126 3.45 2.90 -11.64
N GLN A 127 3.42 1.60 -11.40
CA GLN A 127 4.28 0.63 -12.12
C GLN A 127 3.80 0.29 -13.53
N ARG A 128 2.85 1.03 -14.10
CA ARG A 128 2.31 0.83 -15.44
C ARG A 128 3.20 1.47 -16.49
N ASP A 129 3.65 0.68 -17.45
CA ASP A 129 4.59 1.14 -18.49
C ASP A 129 3.94 2.18 -19.45
N ASP A 130 2.59 2.19 -19.57
CA ASP A 130 1.82 3.12 -20.41
C ASP A 130 1.11 4.24 -19.61
N SER A 131 1.41 4.36 -18.30
CA SER A 131 0.79 5.35 -17.40
C SER A 131 -0.75 5.30 -17.40
N ARG A 132 -1.34 4.13 -17.63
CA ARG A 132 -2.79 3.92 -17.67
C ARG A 132 -3.22 2.78 -16.78
N LEU A 133 -4.24 3.00 -15.98
CA LEU A 133 -4.92 2.00 -15.18
C LEU A 133 -6.25 1.63 -15.85
N ARG A 134 -6.45 0.34 -16.12
CA ARG A 134 -7.68 -0.16 -16.75
C ARG A 134 -8.51 -0.91 -15.70
N LEU A 135 -9.83 -0.81 -15.81
CA LEU A 135 -10.74 -1.60 -14.96
C LEU A 135 -10.43 -3.11 -15.05
N ALA A 136 -10.12 -3.60 -16.24
CA ALA A 136 -9.70 -5.00 -16.45
C ALA A 136 -8.42 -5.37 -15.67
N ASP A 137 -7.48 -4.44 -15.49
CA ASP A 137 -6.27 -4.65 -14.72
C ASP A 137 -6.56 -4.73 -13.21
N LEU A 138 -7.56 -3.98 -12.71
CA LEU A 138 -8.03 -4.05 -11.34
C LEU A 138 -8.70 -5.40 -11.06
N HIS A 139 -9.56 -5.86 -11.96
CA HIS A 139 -10.16 -7.20 -11.86
C HIS A 139 -9.10 -8.32 -11.96
N ASP A 140 -8.05 -8.14 -12.76
CA ASP A 140 -6.94 -9.09 -12.78
C ASP A 140 -6.17 -9.09 -11.45
N LEU A 141 -5.96 -7.91 -10.85
CA LEU A 141 -5.26 -7.77 -9.57
C LEU A 141 -6.05 -8.39 -8.41
N SER A 142 -7.39 -8.26 -8.39
CA SER A 142 -8.25 -8.81 -7.33
C SER A 142 -8.18 -10.33 -7.18
N LYS A 143 -7.70 -11.03 -8.21
CA LYS A 143 -7.45 -12.48 -8.15
C LYS A 143 -6.32 -12.83 -7.19
N TYR A 144 -5.37 -11.91 -6.97
CA TYR A 144 -4.15 -12.11 -6.20
C TYR A 144 -4.12 -11.40 -4.86
N ILE A 145 -5.02 -10.45 -4.61
CA ILE A 145 -5.09 -9.70 -3.37
C ILE A 145 -6.24 -10.25 -2.53
N LYS A 146 -5.93 -10.62 -1.27
CA LYS A 146 -6.87 -11.19 -0.31
C LYS A 146 -6.73 -10.58 1.08
N VAL A 147 -5.67 -9.81 1.30
CA VAL A 147 -5.41 -9.06 2.52
C VAL A 147 -5.60 -7.59 2.19
N ASN A 148 -6.30 -6.85 3.05
CA ASN A 148 -6.62 -5.43 2.83
C ASN A 148 -7.23 -5.17 1.44
N ASP A 149 -8.04 -6.11 0.92
CA ASP A 149 -8.63 -6.05 -0.42
C ASP A 149 -9.73 -4.98 -0.56
N PHE A 150 -10.27 -4.48 0.55
CA PHE A 150 -11.30 -3.44 0.60
C PHE A 150 -10.93 -2.17 -0.18
N LEU A 151 -9.64 -1.79 -0.23
CA LEU A 151 -9.16 -0.65 -1.03
C LEU A 151 -9.26 -0.92 -2.52
N LEU A 152 -8.89 -2.13 -2.94
CA LEU A 152 -9.00 -2.55 -4.33
C LEU A 152 -10.47 -2.66 -4.76
N ASP A 153 -11.29 -3.26 -3.92
CA ASP A 153 -12.73 -3.36 -4.16
C ASP A 153 -13.41 -1.99 -4.21
N GLY A 154 -12.98 -1.07 -3.34
CA GLY A 154 -13.41 0.32 -3.37
C GLY A 154 -13.05 1.01 -4.69
N LEU A 155 -11.82 0.81 -5.16
CA LEU A 155 -11.33 1.36 -6.44
C LEU A 155 -12.09 0.76 -7.63
N ILE A 156 -12.33 -0.55 -7.65
CA ILE A 156 -13.13 -1.22 -8.68
C ILE A 156 -14.55 -0.65 -8.70
N ARG A 157 -15.21 -0.60 -7.53
CA ARG A 157 -16.58 -0.04 -7.41
C ARG A 157 -16.66 1.40 -7.92
N GLN A 158 -15.65 2.23 -7.67
CA GLN A 158 -15.66 3.62 -8.13
C GLN A 158 -15.49 3.71 -9.66
N PHE A 159 -14.58 2.91 -10.25
CA PHE A 159 -14.43 2.83 -11.71
C PHE A 159 -15.73 2.37 -12.39
N GLU A 160 -16.40 1.34 -11.85
CA GLU A 160 -17.67 0.84 -12.38
C GLU A 160 -18.80 1.87 -12.25
N LYS A 161 -18.90 2.53 -11.09
CA LYS A 161 -19.93 3.56 -10.81
C LYS A 161 -19.81 4.74 -11.77
N GLU A 162 -18.59 5.19 -12.04
CA GLU A 162 -18.32 6.30 -12.94
C GLU A 162 -18.15 5.87 -14.41
N ARG A 163 -18.25 4.57 -14.69
CA ARG A 163 -18.09 3.97 -16.03
C ARG A 163 -16.72 4.29 -16.65
N ILE A 164 -15.69 4.27 -15.82
CA ILE A 164 -14.31 4.50 -16.25
C ILE A 164 -13.70 3.16 -16.69
N GLU A 165 -13.43 3.00 -17.98
CA GLU A 165 -12.73 1.82 -18.50
C GLU A 165 -11.21 1.96 -18.38
N VAL A 166 -10.70 3.20 -18.50
CA VAL A 166 -9.28 3.54 -18.48
C VAL A 166 -9.09 4.92 -17.84
N ALA A 167 -8.22 5.03 -16.86
CA ALA A 167 -7.78 6.29 -16.26
C ALA A 167 -6.27 6.48 -16.46
N PHE A 168 -5.79 7.72 -16.59
CA PHE A 168 -4.38 8.02 -16.49
C PHE A 168 -3.93 7.98 -15.04
N ASN A 169 -2.61 7.82 -14.80
CA ASN A 169 -2.10 7.66 -13.43
C ASN A 169 -2.58 8.75 -12.46
N ASP A 170 -2.54 10.03 -12.86
CA ASP A 170 -2.95 11.15 -12.00
C ASP A 170 -4.44 11.06 -11.63
N GLU A 171 -5.29 10.72 -12.60
CA GLU A 171 -6.72 10.51 -12.40
C GLU A 171 -6.97 9.27 -11.51
N ALA A 172 -6.28 8.17 -11.79
CA ALA A 172 -6.36 6.95 -11.00
C ALA A 172 -5.93 7.19 -9.54
N PHE A 173 -4.89 8.02 -9.31
CA PHE A 173 -4.49 8.43 -7.98
C PHE A 173 -5.52 9.30 -7.27
N ALA A 174 -6.14 10.25 -7.96
CA ALA A 174 -7.20 11.07 -7.40
C ALA A 174 -8.36 10.18 -6.92
N ILE A 175 -8.80 9.25 -7.78
CA ILE A 175 -9.87 8.29 -7.45
C ILE A 175 -9.45 7.40 -6.26
N PHE A 176 -8.22 6.91 -6.26
CA PHE A 176 -7.70 6.08 -5.17
C PHE A 176 -7.66 6.83 -3.85
N ASN A 177 -7.21 8.08 -3.84
CA ASN A 177 -7.22 8.93 -2.64
C ASN A 177 -8.64 9.17 -2.14
N ASP A 178 -9.60 9.39 -3.03
CA ASP A 178 -11.00 9.53 -2.65
C ASP A 178 -11.58 8.23 -2.04
N VAL A 179 -11.21 7.08 -2.58
CA VAL A 179 -11.58 5.77 -2.00
C VAL A 179 -10.98 5.63 -0.60
N CYS A 180 -9.70 5.93 -0.43
CA CYS A 180 -9.04 5.88 0.88
C CYS A 180 -9.67 6.85 1.90
N ALA A 181 -10.09 8.04 1.45
CA ALA A 181 -10.71 9.04 2.31
C ALA A 181 -12.14 8.68 2.74
N ASN A 182 -12.87 7.93 1.91
CA ASN A 182 -14.28 7.64 2.12
C ASN A 182 -14.55 6.18 2.54
N THR A 183 -13.53 5.33 2.67
CA THR A 183 -13.72 3.95 3.14
C THR A 183 -14.08 3.93 4.63
N ASN A 184 -15.04 3.06 4.97
CA ASN A 184 -15.37 2.74 6.36
C ASN A 184 -14.85 1.35 6.75
N ASP A 185 -14.20 0.66 5.80
CA ASP A 185 -13.67 -0.67 6.03
C ASP A 185 -12.40 -0.57 6.89
N GLU A 186 -12.25 -1.52 7.80
CA GLU A 186 -11.13 -1.60 8.73
C GLU A 186 -10.00 -2.43 8.13
N PRO A 187 -8.75 -1.99 8.29
CA PRO A 187 -7.62 -2.82 7.96
C PRO A 187 -7.55 -4.06 8.84
N GLU A 188 -7.00 -5.11 8.30
CA GLU A 188 -6.85 -6.36 9.00
C GLU A 188 -5.78 -6.27 10.12
N ASP A 189 -5.97 -7.06 11.19
CA ASP A 189 -5.04 -7.07 12.33
C ASP A 189 -3.64 -7.50 11.91
N ILE A 190 -2.69 -6.58 12.04
CA ILE A 190 -1.28 -6.77 11.70
C ILE A 190 -0.65 -7.89 12.55
N GLN A 191 -1.07 -8.08 13.80
CA GLN A 191 -0.46 -9.03 14.73
C GLN A 191 -0.55 -10.49 14.24
N GLN A 192 -1.67 -10.85 13.61
CA GLN A 192 -1.83 -12.19 13.03
C GLN A 192 -0.82 -12.45 11.91
N TYR A 193 -0.51 -11.43 11.12
CA TYR A 193 0.45 -11.52 10.03
C TYR A 193 1.90 -11.53 10.51
N LEU A 194 2.22 -10.73 11.53
CA LEU A 194 3.54 -10.78 12.19
C LEU A 194 3.85 -12.18 12.70
N ALA A 195 2.88 -12.82 13.37
CA ALA A 195 3.03 -14.18 13.85
C ALA A 195 3.30 -15.17 12.71
N THR A 196 2.59 -15.02 11.59
CA THR A 196 2.75 -15.91 10.42
C THR A 196 4.09 -15.71 9.72
N PHE A 197 4.53 -14.48 9.52
CA PHE A 197 5.87 -14.17 8.99
C PHE A 197 6.97 -14.73 9.91
N SER A 198 6.81 -14.57 11.22
CA SER A 198 7.79 -14.98 12.24
C SER A 198 7.99 -16.50 12.32
N LYS A 199 7.08 -17.32 11.81
CA LYS A 199 7.27 -18.77 11.69
C LYS A 199 8.45 -19.14 10.77
N VAL A 200 8.72 -18.32 9.78
CA VAL A 200 9.83 -18.53 8.84
C VAL A 200 11.09 -17.81 9.31
N VAL A 201 11.02 -16.52 9.49
CA VAL A 201 12.08 -15.66 10.04
C VAL A 201 11.44 -14.73 11.05
N PRO A 202 12.00 -14.53 12.25
CA PRO A 202 11.45 -13.58 13.21
C PRO A 202 11.28 -12.19 12.57
N LEU A 203 10.10 -11.59 12.73
CA LEU A 203 9.77 -10.25 12.28
C LEU A 203 9.21 -9.46 13.46
N ASN A 204 9.79 -8.31 13.74
CA ASN A 204 9.30 -7.39 14.74
C ASN A 204 8.70 -6.16 14.06
N SER A 205 7.53 -5.70 14.51
CA SER A 205 6.90 -4.48 13.98
C SER A 205 7.82 -3.26 14.07
N LYS A 206 8.58 -3.10 15.16
CA LYS A 206 9.56 -2.02 15.32
C LYS A 206 10.68 -2.02 14.26
N GLU A 207 10.98 -3.15 13.65
CA GLU A 207 11.97 -3.26 12.58
C GLU A 207 11.40 -2.87 11.21
N VAL A 208 10.09 -3.01 11.06
CA VAL A 208 9.37 -2.66 9.82
C VAL A 208 9.24 -1.15 9.67
N TYR A 209 9.15 -0.44 10.79
CA TYR A 209 9.08 1.01 10.81
C TYR A 209 10.44 1.60 11.22
N SER A 210 10.87 2.67 10.57
CA SER A 210 12.08 3.41 10.95
C SER A 210 11.73 4.50 11.95
N GLU A 211 12.50 4.58 13.04
CA GLU A 211 12.64 5.83 13.76
C GLU A 211 13.41 6.81 12.87
N ILE A 212 12.83 7.96 12.56
CA ILE A 212 13.53 9.00 11.81
C ILE A 212 14.52 9.64 12.77
N GLU A 213 15.82 9.37 12.60
CA GLU A 213 16.87 10.07 13.35
C GLU A 213 16.82 11.58 13.06
N GLU A 214 16.98 12.41 14.10
CA GLU A 214 16.96 13.90 14.02
C GLU A 214 17.93 14.49 12.97
N ALA A 215 18.96 13.74 12.57
CA ALA A 215 19.92 14.18 11.56
C ALA A 215 19.34 14.27 10.13
N GLU A 216 18.33 13.44 9.78
CA GLU A 216 17.65 13.54 8.47
C GLU A 216 16.66 14.70 8.43
N LYS A 217 16.06 15.06 9.59
CA LYS A 217 15.14 16.22 9.70
C LYS A 217 15.87 17.54 9.36
N ALA A 218 17.14 17.69 9.75
CA ALA A 218 17.92 18.89 9.45
C ALA A 218 18.23 19.04 7.94
N GLN A 219 18.53 17.95 7.23
CA GLN A 219 18.82 18.00 5.79
C GLN A 219 17.56 18.22 4.94
N ILE A 220 16.40 17.68 5.36
CA ILE A 220 15.14 17.89 4.66
C ILE A 220 14.68 19.34 4.81
N ASN A 221 14.79 19.92 6.01
CA ASN A 221 14.44 21.33 6.24
C ASN A 221 15.34 22.30 5.45
N GLU A 222 16.61 22.04 5.29
CA GLU A 222 17.51 22.89 4.47
C GLU A 222 17.17 22.82 2.97
N GLN A 223 16.73 21.67 2.45
CA GLN A 223 16.33 21.53 1.05
C GLN A 223 14.98 22.19 0.75
N PHE A 224 14.06 22.25 1.72
CA PHE A 224 12.75 22.92 1.55
C PHE A 224 12.84 24.45 1.67
N GLN A 225 13.81 25.00 2.42
CA GLN A 225 14.01 26.46 2.53
C GLN A 225 14.59 27.09 1.25
N GLN A 226 15.20 26.32 0.33
CA GLN A 226 15.81 26.85 -0.89
C GLN A 226 14.92 26.82 -2.14
N LYS A 227 13.67 26.32 -2.07
CA LYS A 227 12.73 26.33 -3.20
C LYS A 227 11.36 26.88 -2.80
N GLN A 228 11.27 28.19 -2.63
CA GLN A 228 10.00 28.90 -2.81
C GLN A 228 9.93 29.43 -4.24
N PRO A 229 9.06 28.91 -5.09
CA PRO A 229 8.49 29.71 -6.17
C PRO A 229 7.17 30.32 -5.67
N SER A 230 7.17 31.62 -5.59
CA SER A 230 5.96 32.44 -5.45
C SER A 230 4.95 32.10 -6.55
N THR A 231 3.66 32.28 -6.19
CA THR A 231 2.50 32.43 -7.06
C THR A 231 1.76 31.15 -7.47
N LEU A 232 0.67 30.93 -6.74
CA LEU A 232 -0.69 30.65 -7.29
C LEU A 232 -1.77 30.57 -6.17
N GLY A 233 -1.43 30.97 -4.93
CA GLY A 233 -2.32 30.86 -3.74
C GLY A 233 -3.26 32.04 -3.46
N ASP A 234 -3.17 33.16 -4.19
CA ASP A 234 -3.90 34.41 -3.82
C ASP A 234 -5.27 34.60 -4.50
N LYS A 235 -5.83 33.58 -5.12
CA LYS A 235 -7.14 33.70 -5.78
C LYS A 235 -8.11 32.56 -5.54
N LEU A 236 -8.34 32.17 -4.26
CA LEU A 236 -9.55 31.42 -3.93
C LEU A 236 -9.95 31.72 -2.49
N GLY A 237 -10.70 32.80 -2.36
CA GLY A 237 -11.34 33.19 -1.11
C GLY A 237 -12.46 32.22 -0.74
N LYS A 238 -12.60 31.99 0.58
CA LYS A 238 -13.72 31.35 1.26
C LYS A 238 -13.99 29.90 0.88
N GLN A 239 -13.12 28.98 1.31
CA GLN A 239 -13.51 27.58 1.43
C GLN A 239 -13.90 27.27 2.89
N LYS A 240 -15.09 26.66 3.05
CA LYS A 240 -15.59 26.01 4.26
C LYS A 240 -14.50 25.11 4.86
N HIS A 241 -14.40 25.08 6.20
CA HIS A 241 -13.51 24.20 6.95
C HIS A 241 -13.48 22.79 6.35
N LYS A 242 -12.28 22.34 5.99
CA LYS A 242 -12.11 21.01 5.37
C LYS A 242 -12.26 19.95 6.46
N SER A 243 -13.16 18.98 6.28
CA SER A 243 -13.33 17.87 7.22
C SER A 243 -11.99 17.18 7.52
N LEU A 244 -11.69 16.96 8.80
CA LEU A 244 -10.50 16.26 9.27
C LEU A 244 -10.46 14.84 8.68
N LYS A 245 -11.64 14.19 8.58
CA LYS A 245 -11.79 12.88 7.96
C LYS A 245 -11.24 12.83 6.53
N LYS A 246 -11.36 13.92 5.76
CA LYS A 246 -10.86 14.03 4.38
C LYS A 246 -9.36 14.39 4.27
N GLN A 247 -8.78 14.91 5.33
CA GLN A 247 -7.37 15.28 5.37
C GLN A 247 -6.47 14.12 5.83
N LEU A 248 -7.03 13.15 6.55
CA LEU A 248 -6.33 11.98 7.07
C LEU A 248 -5.97 11.02 5.95
N THR A 249 -4.69 10.73 5.79
CA THR A 249 -4.22 9.62 4.96
C THR A 249 -4.53 8.29 5.64
N LEU A 250 -4.56 7.20 4.87
CA LEU A 250 -4.80 5.87 5.42
C LEU A 250 -3.72 5.50 6.47
N ASN A 251 -2.45 5.79 6.18
CA ASN A 251 -1.35 5.52 7.12
C ASN A 251 -1.50 6.29 8.43
N GLN A 252 -1.91 7.57 8.37
CA GLN A 252 -2.19 8.36 9.55
C GLN A 252 -3.35 7.80 10.37
N ARG A 253 -4.41 7.30 9.71
CA ARG A 253 -5.52 6.63 10.40
C ARG A 253 -5.04 5.39 11.15
N PHE A 254 -4.22 4.56 10.52
CA PHE A 254 -3.63 3.37 11.16
C PHE A 254 -2.76 3.74 12.34
N MET A 255 -1.87 4.69 12.15
CA MET A 255 -0.96 5.15 13.19
C MET A 255 -1.74 5.68 14.39
N PHE A 256 -2.69 6.60 14.17
CA PHE A 256 -3.47 7.19 15.25
C PHE A 256 -4.34 6.15 15.96
N VAL A 257 -4.99 5.24 15.23
CA VAL A 257 -5.78 4.16 15.85
C VAL A 257 -4.90 3.32 16.78
N ASN A 258 -3.72 2.94 16.35
CA ASN A 258 -2.86 2.05 17.14
C ASN A 258 -2.15 2.78 18.29
N GLU A 259 -1.60 3.96 18.04
CA GLU A 259 -0.74 4.66 19.00
C GLU A 259 -1.53 5.58 19.95
N LEU A 260 -2.61 6.18 19.46
CA LEU A 260 -3.38 7.15 20.27
C LEU A 260 -4.68 6.57 20.85
N PHE A 261 -5.26 5.57 20.20
CA PHE A 261 -6.55 5.00 20.58
C PHE A 261 -6.47 3.49 20.93
N GLU A 262 -5.27 2.97 21.28
CA GLU A 262 -5.06 1.60 21.74
C GLU A 262 -5.62 0.53 20.76
N GLY A 263 -5.57 0.79 19.45
CA GLY A 263 -6.15 -0.08 18.43
C GLY A 263 -7.67 0.04 18.29
N ASN A 264 -8.31 0.94 19.04
CA ASN A 264 -9.77 1.08 19.02
C ASN A 264 -10.24 2.06 17.94
N GLN A 265 -10.53 1.54 16.77
CA GLN A 265 -10.96 2.32 15.63
C GLN A 265 -12.32 3.02 15.83
N GLN A 266 -13.26 2.41 16.56
CA GLN A 266 -14.54 3.05 16.81
C GLN A 266 -14.36 4.35 17.61
N LYS A 267 -13.49 4.33 18.64
CA LYS A 267 -13.16 5.51 19.42
C LYS A 267 -12.46 6.57 18.58
N PHE A 268 -11.51 6.18 17.73
CA PHE A 268 -10.85 7.10 16.80
C PHE A 268 -11.85 7.74 15.83
N GLN A 269 -12.75 6.95 15.23
CA GLN A 269 -13.75 7.47 14.31
C GLN A 269 -14.72 8.44 14.99
N GLN A 270 -15.18 8.12 16.21
CA GLN A 270 -16.01 9.02 17.02
C GLN A 270 -15.28 10.32 17.35
N ALA A 271 -13.99 10.24 17.70
CA ALA A 271 -13.17 11.42 17.95
C ALA A 271 -13.08 12.33 16.72
N VAL A 272 -12.76 11.76 15.56
CA VAL A 272 -12.67 12.51 14.29
C VAL A 272 -14.00 13.14 13.90
N GLU A 273 -15.11 12.42 14.04
CA GLU A 273 -16.45 12.96 13.77
C GLU A 273 -16.82 14.09 14.70
N GLN A 274 -16.56 13.94 16.01
CA GLN A 274 -16.80 15.01 16.99
C GLN A 274 -15.91 16.23 16.75
N ILE A 275 -14.64 16.04 16.40
CA ILE A 275 -13.74 17.13 16.04
C ILE A 275 -14.22 17.84 14.77
N ASP A 276 -14.80 17.10 13.82
CA ASP A 276 -15.35 17.69 12.60
C ASP A 276 -16.60 18.55 12.85
N ASP A 277 -17.33 18.35 13.94
CA ASP A 277 -18.50 19.12 14.31
C ASP A 277 -18.17 20.46 14.97
N PHE A 278 -16.91 20.71 15.42
CA PHE A 278 -16.50 21.98 15.98
C PHE A 278 -16.23 23.05 14.90
N ASP A 279 -16.67 24.27 15.19
CA ASP A 279 -16.44 25.44 14.35
C ASP A 279 -15.18 26.25 14.75
N SER A 280 -14.59 25.93 15.92
CA SER A 280 -13.43 26.64 16.48
C SER A 280 -12.32 25.66 16.85
N HIS A 281 -11.06 26.05 16.53
CA HIS A 281 -9.87 25.30 16.95
C HIS A 281 -9.76 25.18 18.48
N ASP A 282 -10.10 26.25 19.22
CA ASP A 282 -9.99 26.24 20.65
C ASP A 282 -10.95 25.28 21.32
N ASP A 283 -12.19 25.16 20.82
CA ASP A 283 -13.17 24.22 21.33
C ASP A 283 -12.76 22.78 21.03
N ALA A 284 -12.26 22.52 19.81
CA ALA A 284 -11.74 21.20 19.40
C ALA A 284 -10.53 20.79 20.25
N SER A 285 -9.61 21.72 20.52
CA SER A 285 -8.42 21.46 21.33
C SER A 285 -8.78 21.17 22.79
N GLN A 286 -9.71 21.93 23.38
CA GLN A 286 -10.21 21.66 24.73
C GLN A 286 -10.91 20.30 24.83
N PHE A 287 -11.68 19.96 23.82
CA PHE A 287 -12.33 18.64 23.72
C PHE A 287 -11.31 17.49 23.67
N ILE A 288 -10.26 17.62 22.86
CA ILE A 288 -9.20 16.62 22.74
C ILE A 288 -8.45 16.49 24.08
N ASN A 289 -8.05 17.59 24.68
CA ASN A 289 -7.35 17.60 25.97
C ASN A 289 -8.14 16.84 27.05
N LYS A 290 -9.41 17.18 27.20
CA LYS A 290 -10.25 16.61 28.26
C LYS A 290 -10.65 15.16 28.06
N ASN A 291 -10.92 14.75 26.82
CA ASN A 291 -11.51 13.44 26.55
C ASN A 291 -10.48 12.41 26.09
N TYR A 292 -9.33 12.83 25.59
CA TYR A 292 -8.34 11.91 25.02
C TYR A 292 -6.97 12.05 25.67
N ILE A 293 -6.38 13.23 25.77
CA ILE A 293 -5.04 13.40 26.34
C ILE A 293 -5.02 12.93 27.80
N GLU A 294 -5.96 13.40 28.63
CA GLU A 294 -6.05 13.01 30.04
C GLU A 294 -6.53 11.55 30.23
N SER A 295 -7.39 11.05 29.35
CA SER A 295 -8.02 9.73 29.48
C SER A 295 -7.15 8.57 28.98
N TYR A 296 -6.27 8.84 28.01
CA TYR A 296 -5.39 7.85 27.38
C TYR A 296 -3.91 8.10 27.69
N ASP A 297 -3.61 9.06 28.59
CA ASP A 297 -2.26 9.44 29.00
C ASP A 297 -1.35 9.73 27.79
N TRP A 298 -1.87 10.49 26.82
CA TRP A 298 -1.12 10.82 25.61
C TRP A 298 0.11 11.65 25.96
N ASP A 299 1.28 11.18 25.51
CA ASP A 299 2.51 11.95 25.61
C ASP A 299 2.48 13.10 24.58
N LEU A 300 2.34 14.33 25.10
CA LEU A 300 2.28 15.54 24.27
C LEU A 300 3.58 15.82 23.49
N GLU A 301 4.69 15.21 23.90
CA GLU A 301 5.97 15.31 23.20
C GLU A 301 6.11 14.23 22.12
N SER A 302 5.20 13.23 22.06
CA SER A 302 5.19 12.23 21.02
C SER A 302 4.81 12.83 19.66
N GLU A 303 5.42 12.32 18.60
CA GLU A 303 5.20 12.82 17.24
C GLU A 303 3.77 12.52 16.76
N GLU A 304 3.19 11.40 17.20
CA GLU A 304 1.84 10.99 16.84
C GLU A 304 0.80 12.00 17.38
N VAL A 305 0.96 12.44 18.62
CA VAL A 305 0.10 13.45 19.21
C VAL A 305 0.31 14.80 18.52
N GLN A 306 1.56 15.20 18.27
CA GLN A 306 1.87 16.44 17.57
C GLN A 306 1.29 16.43 16.15
N GLU A 307 1.45 15.35 15.40
CA GLU A 307 0.89 15.23 14.04
C GLU A 307 -0.63 15.26 14.05
N PHE A 308 -1.26 14.58 15.01
CA PHE A 308 -2.71 14.62 15.18
C PHE A 308 -3.20 16.05 15.47
N MET A 309 -2.54 16.75 16.37
CA MET A 309 -2.87 18.14 16.73
C MET A 309 -2.63 19.10 15.55
N GLU A 310 -1.56 18.92 14.76
CA GLU A 310 -1.33 19.70 13.54
C GLU A 310 -2.44 19.51 12.51
N LEU A 311 -2.92 18.28 12.32
CA LEU A 311 -4.04 18.01 11.43
C LEU A 311 -5.33 18.68 11.89
N VAL A 312 -5.58 18.66 13.20
CA VAL A 312 -6.70 19.40 13.80
C VAL A 312 -6.55 20.90 13.54
N GLU A 313 -5.37 21.47 13.74
CA GLU A 313 -5.13 22.91 13.48
C GLU A 313 -5.34 23.26 11.99
N ARG A 314 -4.90 22.41 11.06
CA ARG A 314 -5.10 22.61 9.61
C ARG A 314 -6.56 22.61 9.17
N LYS A 315 -7.44 21.92 9.90
CA LYS A 315 -8.88 21.95 9.63
C LYS A 315 -9.47 23.36 9.77
N PHE A 316 -8.94 24.15 10.71
CA PHE A 316 -9.46 25.50 11.03
C PHE A 316 -8.69 26.64 10.35
N LYS A 317 -7.62 26.33 9.62
CA LYS A 317 -6.88 27.25 8.73
C LYS A 317 -7.42 27.20 7.31
#